data_86e7fda69fb923e4a5ee7bb277334705
#
_entry.id   86e7fda69fb923e4a5ee7bb277334705
#
_cell.length_a   1.000
_cell.length_b   1.000
_cell.length_c   1.000
_cell.angle_alpha   90.00
_cell.angle_beta   90.00
_cell.angle_gamma   90.00
#
_symmetry.space_group_name_H-M   'P 1'
#
loop_
_entity.id
_entity.type
_entity.pdbx_description
1 polymer ?
#
loop_
_entity_poly.entity_id
_entity_poly.type
_entity_poly.pdbx_seq_one_letter_code
_entity_poly.pdbx_strand_id
1 'polypeptide(L)'
;IRKGTRIIEYVGDRITHEEADARYDSKPEDDGHTFLFVVDDDLCIDAGVGGNAARFINHKCDANCETLIENRRVFIEAIRTIQPGEELGYDYEIGREPDDPPNVDEIFACRCGSAKCRGTMLWPAKRPEPKVAAKKKVAAKKREPGR
;
A
#
# COMPACT_ATOMS: atom_id res chain seq x y z
N ILE A 1 -21.91 6.29 0.86
CA ILE A 1 -21.16 5.97 2.08
C ILE A 1 -20.84 7.25 2.80
N ARG A 2 -21.23 7.37 4.05
CA ARG A 2 -20.95 8.55 4.86
C ARG A 2 -19.51 8.61 5.32
N LYS A 3 -18.97 9.81 5.45
CA LYS A 3 -17.66 10.05 6.09
C LYS A 3 -17.59 9.36 7.45
N GLY A 4 -16.48 8.67 7.71
CA GLY A 4 -16.25 7.94 8.96
C GLY A 4 -16.79 6.52 8.98
N THR A 5 -17.48 6.08 7.94
CA THR A 5 -17.99 4.72 7.85
C THR A 5 -16.85 3.73 7.69
N ARG A 6 -16.83 2.72 8.55
CA ARG A 6 -15.93 1.56 8.40
C ARG A 6 -16.49 0.65 7.32
N ILE A 7 -15.77 0.53 6.22
CA ILE A 7 -16.27 -0.13 5.00
C ILE A 7 -15.96 -1.62 5.02
N ILE A 8 -14.71 -1.98 5.27
CA ILE A 8 -14.23 -3.35 5.16
C ILE A 8 -12.93 -3.52 5.96
N GLU A 9 -12.67 -4.71 6.42
CA GLU A 9 -11.39 -5.08 6.99
C GLU A 9 -10.46 -5.63 5.90
N TYR A 10 -9.19 -5.23 5.93
CA TYR A 10 -8.16 -5.82 5.08
C TYR A 10 -7.67 -7.10 5.75
N VAL A 11 -8.07 -8.24 5.22
CA VAL A 11 -7.77 -9.55 5.79
C VAL A 11 -6.90 -10.37 4.85
N GLY A 12 -6.21 -11.34 5.42
CA GLY A 12 -5.36 -12.26 4.70
C GLY A 12 -4.52 -13.08 5.67
N ASP A 13 -3.59 -13.82 5.12
CA ASP A 13 -2.65 -14.61 5.91
C ASP A 13 -1.71 -13.68 6.69
N ARG A 14 -1.60 -13.92 7.99
CA ARG A 14 -0.81 -13.10 8.90
C ARG A 14 0.59 -13.71 9.01
N ILE A 15 1.56 -13.00 8.48
CA ILE A 15 2.92 -13.52 8.29
C ILE A 15 3.96 -12.53 8.77
N THR A 16 5.17 -13.02 8.99
CA THR A 16 6.33 -12.18 9.30
C THR A 16 6.85 -11.48 8.04
N HIS A 17 7.67 -10.45 8.21
CA HIS A 17 8.35 -9.79 7.10
C HIS A 17 9.25 -10.75 6.34
N GLU A 18 9.92 -11.66 7.03
CA GLU A 18 10.77 -12.68 6.42
C GLU A 18 9.98 -13.63 5.52
N GLU A 19 8.82 -14.08 6.00
CA GLU A 19 7.92 -14.93 5.21
C GLU A 19 7.37 -14.18 3.99
N ALA A 20 7.05 -12.90 4.15
CA ALA A 20 6.60 -12.06 3.05
C ALA A 20 7.68 -11.93 1.97
N ASP A 21 8.90 -11.65 2.36
CA ASP A 21 10.03 -11.57 1.44
C ASP A 21 10.25 -12.90 0.72
N ALA A 22 10.24 -14.01 1.44
CA ALA A 22 10.42 -15.34 0.85
C ALA A 22 9.32 -15.68 -0.16
N ARG A 23 8.07 -15.31 0.11
CA ARG A 23 6.94 -15.56 -0.80
C ARG A 23 7.04 -14.76 -2.11
N TYR A 24 7.51 -13.52 -2.03
CA TYR A 24 7.47 -12.60 -3.17
C TYR A 24 8.80 -12.52 -3.93
N ASP A 25 9.93 -12.80 -3.30
CA ASP A 25 11.22 -12.89 -3.99
C ASP A 25 11.28 -14.07 -4.98
N SER A 26 10.52 -15.12 -4.71
CA SER A 26 10.46 -16.32 -5.58
C SER A 26 9.43 -16.22 -6.71
N LYS A 27 8.61 -15.16 -6.74
CA LYS A 27 7.61 -14.97 -7.79
C LYS A 27 8.24 -14.37 -9.04
N PRO A 28 7.79 -14.79 -10.23
CA PRO A 28 8.21 -14.15 -11.48
C PRO A 28 7.90 -12.65 -11.48
N GLU A 29 8.78 -11.84 -12.04
CA GLU A 29 8.62 -10.39 -12.12
C GLU A 29 7.34 -9.95 -12.84
N ASP A 30 6.79 -10.76 -13.70
CA ASP A 30 5.57 -10.50 -14.45
C ASP A 30 4.27 -10.88 -13.72
N ASP A 31 4.37 -11.55 -12.56
CA ASP A 31 3.22 -11.74 -11.66
C ASP A 31 3.07 -10.50 -10.78
N GLY A 32 2.65 -9.39 -11.40
CA GLY A 32 2.69 -8.03 -10.85
C GLY A 32 1.76 -7.73 -9.69
N HIS A 33 1.19 -8.73 -9.00
CA HIS A 33 0.24 -8.49 -7.91
C HIS A 33 0.76 -8.99 -6.57
N THR A 34 1.19 -8.06 -5.74
CA THR A 34 1.39 -8.32 -4.32
C THR A 34 0.27 -7.66 -3.53
N PHE A 35 -0.35 -8.43 -2.66
CA PHE A 35 -1.41 -7.94 -1.78
C PHE A 35 -0.92 -7.86 -0.34
N LEU A 36 0.33 -7.44 -0.16
CA LEU A 36 0.93 -7.29 1.15
C LEU A 36 0.55 -5.97 1.80
N PHE A 37 0.15 -6.03 3.05
CA PHE A 37 -0.05 -4.87 3.89
C PHE A 37 0.86 -4.97 5.12
N VAL A 38 1.69 -3.97 5.34
CA VAL A 38 2.54 -3.90 6.54
C VAL A 38 1.73 -3.35 7.69
N VAL A 39 1.52 -4.15 8.72
CA VAL A 39 0.79 -3.76 9.92
C VAL A 39 1.71 -3.08 10.93
N ASP A 40 2.83 -3.72 11.23
CA ASP A 40 3.86 -3.20 12.13
C ASP A 40 5.22 -3.86 11.82
N ASP A 41 6.20 -3.65 12.69
CA ASP A 41 7.56 -4.17 12.48
C ASP A 41 7.64 -5.71 12.44
N ASP A 42 6.63 -6.39 12.98
CA ASP A 42 6.62 -7.86 13.10
C ASP A 42 5.56 -8.55 12.25
N LEU A 43 4.62 -7.80 11.68
CA LEU A 43 3.45 -8.37 11.05
C LEU A 43 3.14 -7.76 9.69
N CYS A 44 2.97 -8.63 8.71
CA CYS A 44 2.36 -8.32 7.42
C CYS A 44 1.07 -9.14 7.25
N ILE A 45 0.15 -8.62 6.45
CA ILE A 45 -1.02 -9.36 5.97
C ILE A 45 -0.83 -9.63 4.48
N ASP A 46 -0.89 -10.88 4.10
CA ASP A 46 -0.88 -11.30 2.69
C ASP A 46 -2.31 -11.63 2.25
N ALA A 47 -2.96 -10.67 1.62
CA ALA A 47 -4.33 -10.84 1.13
C ALA A 47 -4.42 -11.68 -0.15
N GLY A 48 -3.30 -12.11 -0.69
CA GLY A 48 -3.25 -13.13 -1.75
C GLY A 48 -3.69 -14.50 -1.25
N VAL A 49 -3.63 -14.72 0.06
CA VAL A 49 -4.05 -15.96 0.71
C VAL A 49 -5.12 -15.64 1.74
N GLY A 50 -6.33 -16.14 1.54
CA GLY A 50 -7.45 -15.95 2.47
C GLY A 50 -7.94 -14.50 2.55
N GLY A 51 -7.68 -13.70 1.54
CA GLY A 51 -8.13 -12.31 1.46
C GLY A 51 -9.58 -12.15 1.04
N ASN A 52 -10.03 -10.91 1.08
CA ASN A 52 -11.36 -10.51 0.63
C ASN A 52 -11.27 -9.41 -0.44
N ALA A 53 -12.39 -8.77 -0.76
CA ALA A 53 -12.44 -7.72 -1.77
C ALA A 53 -11.57 -6.49 -1.45
N ALA A 54 -11.20 -6.27 -0.19
CA ALA A 54 -10.35 -5.14 0.20
C ALA A 54 -9.01 -5.13 -0.55
N ARG A 55 -8.50 -6.29 -0.93
CA ARG A 55 -7.24 -6.42 -1.68
C ARG A 55 -7.26 -5.72 -3.03
N PHE A 56 -8.43 -5.49 -3.61
CA PHE A 56 -8.59 -4.87 -4.93
C PHE A 56 -8.73 -3.35 -4.87
N ILE A 57 -8.75 -2.74 -3.68
CA ILE A 57 -8.83 -1.28 -3.56
C ILE A 57 -7.50 -0.69 -4.00
N ASN A 58 -7.55 0.15 -5.01
CA ASN A 58 -6.37 0.75 -5.62
C ASN A 58 -5.86 1.97 -4.84
N HIS A 59 -4.60 2.29 -5.07
CA HIS A 59 -4.03 3.54 -4.60
C HIS A 59 -4.68 4.73 -5.30
N LYS A 60 -4.95 5.78 -4.53
CA LYS A 60 -5.30 7.10 -5.03
C LYS A 60 -4.55 8.18 -4.26
N CYS A 61 -3.95 9.13 -4.97
CA CYS A 61 -3.30 10.28 -4.35
C CYS A 61 -4.33 11.23 -3.72
N ASP A 62 -5.50 11.39 -4.35
CA ASP A 62 -6.65 12.09 -3.78
C ASP A 62 -7.65 11.05 -3.28
N ALA A 63 -7.33 10.46 -2.15
CA ALA A 63 -8.05 9.33 -1.60
C ALA A 63 -9.42 9.71 -1.03
N ASN A 64 -10.37 8.78 -1.10
CA ASN A 64 -11.65 8.87 -0.41
C ASN A 64 -11.75 7.94 0.80
N CYS A 65 -10.72 7.14 1.02
CA CYS A 65 -10.60 6.22 2.15
C CYS A 65 -9.24 6.38 2.81
N GLU A 66 -9.16 5.84 4.03
CA GLU A 66 -7.90 5.66 4.75
C GLU A 66 -7.86 4.30 5.41
N THR A 67 -6.69 3.87 5.82
CA THR A 67 -6.51 2.65 6.59
C THR A 67 -6.27 2.98 8.05
N LEU A 68 -6.97 2.28 8.94
CA LEU A 68 -6.79 2.39 10.39
C LEU A 68 -6.37 1.04 10.95
N ILE A 69 -5.38 1.06 11.82
CA ILE A 69 -4.89 -0.16 12.48
C ILE A 69 -5.34 -0.12 13.95
N GLU A 70 -6.15 -1.09 14.32
CA GLU A 70 -6.62 -1.29 15.69
C GLU A 70 -6.39 -2.73 16.10
N ASN A 71 -5.72 -2.95 17.23
CA ASN A 71 -5.41 -4.30 17.72
C ASN A 71 -4.78 -5.20 16.64
N ARG A 72 -3.86 -4.63 15.86
CA ARG A 72 -3.17 -5.31 14.76
C ARG A 72 -4.11 -5.81 13.66
N ARG A 73 -5.27 -5.22 13.54
CA ARG A 73 -6.23 -5.42 12.46
C ARG A 73 -6.34 -4.15 11.64
N VAL A 74 -6.52 -4.29 10.35
CA VAL A 74 -6.55 -3.19 9.40
C VAL A 74 -7.96 -2.97 8.87
N PHE A 75 -8.46 -1.75 9.04
CA PHE A 75 -9.79 -1.37 8.58
C PHE A 75 -9.69 -0.24 7.57
N ILE A 76 -10.56 -0.27 6.58
CA ILE A 76 -10.66 0.77 5.57
C ILE A 76 -11.91 1.58 5.86
N GLU A 77 -11.72 2.90 6.04
CA GLU A 77 -12.77 3.83 6.41
C GLU A 77 -12.87 4.98 5.42
N ALA A 78 -14.08 5.48 5.23
CA ALA A 78 -14.32 6.65 4.39
C ALA A 78 -13.84 7.93 5.09
N ILE A 79 -13.03 8.75 4.40
CA ILE A 79 -12.58 10.05 4.91
C ILE A 79 -13.42 11.22 4.42
N ARG A 80 -14.32 10.95 3.51
CA ARG A 80 -15.35 11.88 3.03
C ARG A 80 -16.59 11.08 2.60
N THR A 81 -17.69 11.77 2.34
CA THR A 81 -18.87 11.13 1.75
C THR A 81 -18.52 10.61 0.35
N ILE A 82 -18.84 9.36 0.08
CA ILE A 82 -18.58 8.69 -1.19
C ILE A 82 -19.90 8.43 -1.89
N GLN A 83 -20.03 8.93 -3.11
CA GLN A 83 -21.24 8.79 -3.90
C GLN A 83 -21.31 7.43 -4.60
N PRO A 84 -22.51 6.94 -4.94
CA PRO A 84 -22.64 5.74 -5.78
C PRO A 84 -21.84 5.88 -7.07
N GLY A 85 -21.11 4.83 -7.44
CA GLY A 85 -20.28 4.80 -8.64
C GLY A 85 -18.86 5.35 -8.47
N GLU A 86 -18.54 6.01 -7.36
CA GLU A 86 -17.16 6.40 -7.08
C GLU A 86 -16.31 5.17 -6.74
N GLU A 87 -15.12 5.10 -7.33
CA GLU A 87 -14.13 4.05 -6.98
C GLU A 87 -13.52 4.35 -5.62
N LEU A 88 -13.46 3.34 -4.76
CA LEU A 88 -12.75 3.44 -3.48
C LEU A 88 -11.25 3.46 -3.72
N GLY A 89 -10.55 4.29 -2.99
CA GLY A 89 -9.10 4.35 -3.03
C GLY A 89 -8.52 4.96 -1.78
N TYR A 90 -7.35 4.51 -1.41
CA TYR A 90 -6.58 5.11 -0.30
C TYR A 90 -5.13 5.30 -0.72
N ASP A 91 -4.45 6.21 -0.04
CA ASP A 91 -3.03 6.41 -0.26
C ASP A 91 -2.27 5.24 0.37
N TYR A 92 -1.56 4.49 -0.45
CA TYR A 92 -0.80 3.34 0.02
C TYR A 92 0.37 3.73 0.90
N GLU A 93 0.88 4.96 0.75
CA GLU A 93 2.04 5.46 1.50
C GLU A 93 3.19 4.45 1.51
N ILE A 94 3.51 3.92 0.35
CA ILE A 94 4.60 2.95 0.21
C ILE A 94 5.91 3.64 0.59
N GLY A 95 6.56 3.12 1.62
CA GLY A 95 7.79 3.71 2.14
C GLY A 95 8.96 3.62 1.17
N ARG A 96 9.82 4.63 1.19
CA ARG A 96 11.09 4.60 0.46
C ARG A 96 12.15 3.90 1.28
N GLU A 97 12.95 3.07 0.60
CA GLU A 97 14.05 2.33 1.20
C GLU A 97 15.40 2.93 0.79
N PRO A 98 16.44 2.84 1.66
CA PRO A 98 17.77 3.37 1.31
C PRO A 98 18.40 2.70 0.09
N ASP A 99 18.05 1.45 -0.16
CA ASP A 99 18.55 0.63 -1.27
C ASP A 99 17.63 0.60 -2.49
N ASP A 100 16.61 1.48 -2.52
CA ASP A 100 15.75 1.61 -3.68
C ASP A 100 16.57 1.95 -4.93
N PRO A 101 16.26 1.31 -6.08
CA PRO A 101 16.92 1.65 -7.33
C PRO A 101 16.61 3.08 -7.76
N PRO A 102 17.45 3.71 -8.62
CA PRO A 102 17.21 5.08 -9.09
C PRO A 102 15.87 5.29 -9.77
N ASN A 103 15.31 4.25 -10.39
CA ASN A 103 14.02 4.28 -11.10
C ASN A 103 12.83 3.82 -10.25
N VAL A 104 12.96 3.82 -8.93
CA VAL A 104 11.90 3.32 -8.03
C VAL A 104 10.56 4.05 -8.23
N ASP A 105 10.59 5.36 -8.53
CA ASP A 105 9.37 6.12 -8.80
C ASP A 105 8.67 5.67 -10.08
N GLU A 106 9.40 5.17 -11.07
CA GLU A 106 8.82 4.59 -12.28
C GLU A 106 8.19 3.23 -12.01
N ILE A 107 8.84 2.43 -11.16
CA ILE A 107 8.33 1.11 -10.74
C ILE A 107 7.00 1.27 -10.00
N PHE A 108 6.89 2.27 -9.14
CA PHE A 108 5.69 2.59 -8.38
C PHE A 108 4.95 3.81 -8.90
N ALA A 109 4.98 4.02 -10.20
CA ALA A 109 4.29 5.15 -10.81
C ALA A 109 2.79 5.11 -10.52
N CYS A 110 2.24 6.27 -10.16
CA CYS A 110 0.80 6.44 -9.98
C CYS A 110 0.20 7.10 -11.21
N ARG A 111 -0.93 6.56 -11.64
CA ARG A 111 -1.75 7.07 -12.74
C ARG A 111 -3.21 7.09 -12.32
N CYS A 112 -3.48 7.59 -11.10
CA CYS A 112 -4.83 7.60 -10.54
C CYS A 112 -5.79 8.54 -11.26
N GLY A 113 -5.29 9.40 -12.14
CA GLY A 113 -6.10 10.34 -12.90
C GLY A 113 -6.56 11.58 -12.13
N SER A 114 -6.20 11.70 -10.86
CA SER A 114 -6.53 12.87 -10.07
C SER A 114 -5.71 14.08 -10.51
N ALA A 115 -6.31 15.29 -10.43
CA ALA A 115 -5.57 16.55 -10.58
C ALA A 115 -4.47 16.72 -9.53
N LYS A 116 -4.60 16.03 -8.39
CA LYS A 116 -3.62 16.02 -7.29
C LYS A 116 -2.68 14.82 -7.34
N CYS A 117 -2.66 14.07 -8.46
CA CYS A 117 -1.77 12.92 -8.59
C CYS A 117 -0.31 13.37 -8.47
N ARG A 118 0.42 12.77 -7.54
CA ARG A 118 1.83 13.08 -7.35
C ARG A 118 2.78 12.26 -8.22
N GLY A 119 2.23 11.39 -9.08
CA GLY A 119 3.00 10.59 -10.04
C GLY A 119 3.66 9.35 -9.46
N THR A 120 3.63 9.18 -8.16
CA THR A 120 4.23 8.03 -7.48
C THR A 120 3.36 7.56 -6.32
N MET A 121 3.31 6.25 -6.09
CA MET A 121 2.68 5.67 -4.91
C MET A 121 3.57 5.76 -3.66
N LEU A 122 4.81 6.18 -3.85
CA LEU A 122 5.78 6.29 -2.76
C LEU A 122 5.52 7.53 -1.90
N TRP A 123 5.86 7.42 -0.64
CA TRP A 123 5.80 8.53 0.31
C TRP A 123 7.12 8.63 1.08
N PRO A 124 7.70 9.81 1.20
CA PRO A 124 7.29 11.09 0.62
C PRO A 124 7.40 11.14 -0.91
N ALA A 125 6.68 12.07 -1.54
CA ALA A 125 6.62 12.20 -2.99
C ALA A 125 7.99 12.50 -3.65
N LYS A 126 8.86 13.15 -2.90
CA LYS A 126 10.25 13.38 -3.31
C LYS A 126 11.18 12.51 -2.49
N ARG A 127 12.13 11.90 -3.17
CA ARG A 127 13.18 11.14 -2.48
C ARG A 127 13.93 12.08 -1.53
N PRO A 128 13.99 11.77 -0.23
CA PRO A 128 14.78 12.57 0.68
C PRO A 128 16.26 12.50 0.29
N GLU A 129 16.97 13.60 0.51
CA GLU A 129 18.41 13.59 0.36
C GLU A 129 19.02 12.53 1.29
N PRO A 130 20.08 11.83 0.84
CA PRO A 130 20.69 10.80 1.67
C PRO A 130 21.22 11.43 2.95
N LYS A 131 20.63 11.04 4.08
CA LYS A 131 21.14 11.37 5.40
C LYS A 131 22.05 10.25 5.84
N VAL A 132 23.18 10.60 6.39
CA VAL A 132 24.07 9.65 7.08
C VAL A 132 23.28 8.98 8.19
N ALA A 133 23.14 7.65 8.19
CA ALA A 133 22.39 6.84 9.14
C ALA A 133 20.85 6.81 8.97
N ALA A 134 20.39 6.57 7.76
CA ALA A 134 18.98 6.19 7.57
C ALA A 134 18.70 4.83 8.24
N LYS A 135 17.72 4.78 9.14
CA LYS A 135 17.21 3.51 9.65
C LYS A 135 16.55 2.76 8.51
N LYS A 136 16.79 1.45 8.43
CA LYS A 136 16.10 0.58 7.49
C LYS A 136 14.61 0.68 7.75
N LYS A 137 13.84 1.13 6.76
CA LYS A 137 12.40 1.19 6.86
C LYS A 137 11.78 -0.19 6.72
N VAL A 138 10.64 -0.37 7.35
CA VAL A 138 9.82 -1.55 7.19
C VAL A 138 9.29 -1.59 5.76
N ALA A 139 9.12 -2.81 5.21
CA ALA A 139 8.66 -3.03 3.84
C ALA A 139 7.35 -2.31 3.50
N ALA A 140 7.17 -2.00 2.23
CA ALA A 140 6.01 -1.33 1.70
C ALA A 140 4.70 -2.05 2.00
N LYS A 141 3.60 -1.29 2.16
CA LYS A 141 2.26 -1.82 2.41
C LYS A 141 1.77 -2.72 1.29
N LYS A 142 1.97 -2.30 0.05
CA LYS A 142 1.68 -3.05 -1.15
C LYS A 142 2.78 -2.80 -2.17
N ARG A 143 3.08 -3.81 -2.95
CA ARG A 143 3.97 -3.68 -4.09
C ARG A 143 3.19 -4.09 -5.33
N GLU A 144 2.93 -3.14 -6.20
CA GLU A 144 2.36 -3.36 -7.52
C GLU A 144 3.29 -2.74 -8.56
N PRO A 145 4.41 -3.39 -8.87
CA PRO A 145 5.34 -2.85 -9.86
C PRO A 145 4.70 -2.83 -11.25
N GLY A 146 4.97 -1.78 -12.01
CA GLY A 146 4.57 -1.71 -13.42
C GLY A 146 3.15 -1.26 -13.68
N ARG A 147 2.53 -0.61 -12.77
CA ARG A 147 1.22 0.00 -12.99
C ARG A 147 1.29 1.27 -13.79
#